data_2795d05b0a6a9d653f9c47d29272d8ca
#
_entry.id   2795d05b0a6a9d653f9c47d29272d8ca
#
_cell.length_a   1.000
_cell.length_b   1.000
_cell.length_c   1.000
_cell.angle_alpha   90.00
_cell.angle_beta   90.00
_cell.angle_gamma   90.00
#
_symmetry.space_group_name_H-M   'P 1'
#
loop_
_entity.id
_entity.type
_entity.pdbx_description
1 polymer ?
#
loop_
_entity_poly.entity_id
_entity_poly.type
_entity_poly.pdbx_seq_one_letter_code
_entity_poly.pdbx_strand_id
1 'polypeptide(L)'
;MSRVYNFSAGPSMLPESVLKKAAAEMLDYRGSGQSVMEMSHRSKTFQSIIDGCESLLREVMQIPDDYEVLFLQGGASTQFAMIPLNLAIKSGKADYVLTGQWAKKAAAEARLLLGEENVHI
;
A
#
# COMPACT_ATOMS: atom_id res chain seq x y z
N MET A 1 -12.05 29.68 1.75
CA MET A 1 -12.96 28.52 1.49
C MET A 1 -12.74 27.49 2.60
N SER A 2 -13.81 26.94 3.17
CA SER A 2 -13.70 25.82 4.09
C SER A 2 -13.46 24.54 3.29
N ARG A 3 -12.54 23.68 3.77
CA ARG A 3 -12.30 22.37 3.15
C ARG A 3 -13.44 21.40 3.49
N VAL A 4 -13.80 20.57 2.52
CA VAL A 4 -14.81 19.52 2.71
C VAL A 4 -14.19 18.35 3.50
N TYR A 5 -14.94 17.82 4.47
CA TYR A 5 -14.57 16.57 5.15
C TYR A 5 -14.87 15.39 4.20
N ASN A 6 -13.82 14.82 3.66
CA ASN A 6 -13.91 13.70 2.72
C ASN A 6 -13.42 12.40 3.39
N PHE A 7 -14.33 11.44 3.53
CA PHE A 7 -14.08 10.11 4.10
C PHE A 7 -14.18 8.99 3.05
N SER A 8 -13.99 9.31 1.78
CA SER A 8 -13.99 8.30 0.71
C SER A 8 -12.90 7.25 0.95
N ALA A 9 -13.20 5.99 0.63
CA ALA A 9 -12.25 4.90 0.76
C ALA A 9 -11.10 5.08 -0.27
N GLY A 10 -9.89 5.24 0.23
CA GLY A 10 -8.69 5.55 -0.56
C GLY A 10 -8.45 7.06 -0.70
N PRO A 11 -9.16 7.80 -1.58
CA PRO A 11 -8.90 9.23 -1.81
C PRO A 11 -9.57 10.11 -0.73
N SER A 12 -9.21 9.93 0.52
CA SER A 12 -9.75 10.69 1.64
C SER A 12 -9.01 12.01 1.88
N MET A 13 -9.53 12.81 2.83
CA MET A 13 -8.94 14.07 3.21
C MET A 13 -7.55 13.87 3.85
N LEU A 14 -6.57 14.61 3.36
CA LEU A 14 -5.23 14.68 3.96
C LEU A 14 -5.12 15.88 4.91
N PRO A 15 -4.26 15.85 5.93
CA PRO A 15 -3.97 17.01 6.76
C PRO A 15 -3.48 18.20 5.90
N GLU A 16 -3.96 19.40 6.22
CA GLU A 16 -3.60 20.59 5.45
C GLU A 16 -2.10 20.90 5.49
N SER A 17 -1.44 20.64 6.61
CA SER A 17 0.01 20.80 6.76
C SER A 17 0.79 19.90 5.78
N VAL A 18 0.33 18.69 5.56
CA VAL A 18 0.93 17.75 4.59
C VAL A 18 0.78 18.29 3.16
N LEU A 19 -0.41 18.77 2.81
CA LEU A 19 -0.66 19.34 1.48
C LEU A 19 0.16 20.60 1.22
N LYS A 20 0.28 21.49 2.22
CA LYS A 20 1.13 22.69 2.12
C LYS A 20 2.60 22.33 1.92
N LYS A 21 3.10 21.35 2.66
CA LYS A 21 4.46 20.84 2.51
C LYS A 21 4.69 20.25 1.13
N ALA A 22 3.80 19.37 0.68
CA ALA A 22 3.87 18.79 -0.66
C ALA A 22 3.86 19.85 -1.78
N ALA A 23 3.01 20.87 -1.65
CA ALA A 23 2.97 21.98 -2.60
C ALA A 23 4.25 22.80 -2.59
N ALA A 24 4.85 23.05 -1.44
CA ALA A 24 6.10 23.80 -1.32
C ALA A 24 7.31 23.05 -1.91
N GLU A 25 7.31 21.73 -1.83
CA GLU A 25 8.37 20.87 -2.34
C GLU A 25 8.09 20.32 -3.76
N MET A 26 6.98 20.76 -4.40
CA MET A 26 6.52 20.19 -5.66
C MET A 26 7.49 20.41 -6.83
N LEU A 27 8.13 21.57 -6.90
CA LEU A 27 9.09 21.90 -7.98
C LEU A 27 10.54 21.60 -7.59
N ASP A 28 10.84 21.65 -6.31
CA ASP A 28 12.21 21.48 -5.81
C ASP A 28 12.20 20.83 -4.43
N TYR A 29 12.42 19.54 -4.40
CA TYR A 29 12.52 18.80 -3.15
C TYR A 29 13.83 19.12 -2.44
N ARG A 30 13.76 19.95 -1.39
CA ARG A 30 14.88 20.27 -0.48
C ARG A 30 16.16 20.73 -1.20
N GLY A 31 16.04 21.53 -2.26
CA GLY A 31 17.19 22.03 -3.00
C GLY A 31 17.82 21.03 -3.97
N SER A 32 17.14 19.95 -4.29
CA SER A 32 17.60 18.95 -5.26
C SER A 32 17.50 19.40 -6.72
N GLY A 33 16.78 20.50 -6.98
CA GLY A 33 16.50 21.01 -8.31
C GLY A 33 15.47 20.20 -9.09
N GLN A 34 14.75 19.27 -8.45
CA GLN A 34 13.73 18.44 -9.09
C GLN A 34 12.61 18.06 -8.12
N SER A 35 11.45 17.74 -8.67
CA SER A 35 10.33 17.16 -7.94
C SER A 35 10.62 15.71 -7.52
N VAL A 36 10.03 15.28 -6.40
CA VAL A 36 10.02 13.84 -6.06
C VAL A 36 9.42 12.99 -7.18
N MET A 37 8.42 13.53 -7.92
CA MET A 37 7.76 12.84 -9.04
C MET A 37 8.70 12.61 -10.26
N GLU A 38 9.79 13.36 -10.35
CA GLU A 38 10.78 13.29 -11.43
C GLU A 38 12.02 12.46 -11.03
N MET A 39 12.14 12.09 -9.75
CA MET A 39 13.29 11.36 -9.25
C MET A 39 13.29 9.90 -9.69
N SER A 40 14.45 9.42 -10.09
CA SER A 40 14.66 7.98 -10.20
C SER A 40 14.52 7.30 -8.83
N HIS A 41 13.75 6.21 -8.75
CA HIS A 41 13.66 5.40 -7.54
C HIS A 41 15.01 4.79 -7.10
N ARG A 42 16.03 4.83 -7.97
CA ARG A 42 17.41 4.38 -7.69
C ARG A 42 18.31 5.49 -7.19
N SER A 43 17.83 6.75 -7.14
CA SER A 43 18.63 7.86 -6.65
C SER A 43 18.81 7.80 -5.13
N LYS A 44 19.94 8.29 -4.64
CA LYS A 44 20.20 8.38 -3.19
C LYS A 44 19.16 9.26 -2.49
N THR A 45 18.72 10.32 -3.13
CA THR A 45 17.68 11.21 -2.60
C THR A 45 16.36 10.48 -2.42
N PHE A 46 15.92 9.72 -3.43
CA PHE A 46 14.70 8.93 -3.32
C PHE A 46 14.85 7.81 -2.28
N GLN A 47 16.00 7.15 -2.22
CA GLN A 47 16.26 6.13 -1.21
C GLN A 47 16.09 6.70 0.21
N SER A 48 16.63 7.90 0.48
CA SER A 48 16.44 8.53 1.79
C SER A 48 14.98 8.84 2.13
N ILE A 49 14.14 9.09 1.13
CA ILE A 49 12.69 9.28 1.31
C ILE A 49 12.02 7.98 1.73
N ILE A 50 12.32 6.89 1.04
CA ILE A 50 11.75 5.57 1.34
C ILE A 50 12.23 5.06 2.71
N ASP A 51 13.51 5.16 3.01
CA ASP A 51 14.07 4.76 4.32
C ASP A 51 13.41 5.54 5.47
N GLY A 52 13.24 6.85 5.28
CA GLY A 52 12.51 7.69 6.23
C GLY A 52 11.04 7.33 6.36
N CYS A 53 10.39 6.99 5.27
CA CYS A 53 9.00 6.54 5.27
C CYS A 53 8.83 5.22 6.03
N GLU A 54 9.71 4.24 5.79
CA GLU A 54 9.70 2.96 6.51
C GLU A 54 9.94 3.17 8.00
N SER A 55 10.97 3.95 8.37
CA SER A 55 11.29 4.23 9.77
C SER A 55 10.11 4.84 10.52
N LEU A 56 9.45 5.85 9.91
CA LEU A 56 8.26 6.49 10.48
C LEU A 56 7.07 5.54 10.57
N LEU A 57 6.88 4.67 9.56
CA LEU A 57 5.80 3.69 9.57
C LEU A 57 6.00 2.67 10.71
N ARG A 58 7.23 2.18 10.89
CA ARG A 58 7.59 1.28 11.99
C ARG A 58 7.33 1.93 13.35
N GLU A 59 7.75 3.19 13.52
CA GLU A 59 7.54 3.95 14.75
C GLU A 59 6.05 4.14 15.06
N VAL A 60 5.29 4.67 14.10
CA VAL A 60 3.87 5.01 14.30
C VAL A 60 3.00 3.77 14.50
N MET A 61 3.27 2.69 13.77
CA MET A 61 2.51 1.44 13.87
C MET A 61 3.10 0.44 14.86
N GLN A 62 4.23 0.76 15.50
CA GLN A 62 4.93 -0.13 16.44
C GLN A 62 5.24 -1.50 15.82
N ILE A 63 5.74 -1.48 14.56
CA ILE A 63 6.07 -2.70 13.83
C ILE A 63 7.34 -3.32 14.43
N PRO A 64 7.28 -4.58 14.93
CA PRO A 64 8.45 -5.27 15.47
C PRO A 64 9.54 -5.53 14.39
N ASP A 65 10.77 -5.72 14.83
CA ASP A 65 11.93 -5.91 13.93
C ASP A 65 11.89 -7.24 13.17
N ASP A 66 11.12 -8.22 13.62
CA ASP A 66 10.89 -9.51 12.96
C ASP A 66 9.86 -9.46 11.81
N TYR A 67 9.30 -8.27 11.52
CA TYR A 67 8.43 -8.02 10.38
C TYR A 67 9.14 -7.22 9.30
N GLU A 68 8.97 -7.63 8.05
CA GLU A 68 9.40 -6.86 6.89
C GLU A 68 8.31 -5.89 6.43
N VAL A 69 8.72 -4.66 6.06
CA VAL A 69 7.83 -3.67 5.44
C VAL A 69 8.07 -3.65 3.94
N LEU A 70 7.03 -3.92 3.17
CA LEU A 70 7.11 -3.99 1.71
C LEU A 70 6.23 -2.91 1.06
N PHE A 71 6.83 -2.05 0.25
CA PHE A 71 6.12 -1.08 -0.59
C PHE A 71 5.84 -1.70 -1.96
N LEU A 72 4.64 -2.27 -2.13
CA LEU A 72 4.25 -3.01 -3.34
C LEU A 72 3.32 -2.18 -4.22
N GLN A 73 3.54 -2.25 -5.51
CA GLN A 73 2.65 -1.67 -6.52
C GLN A 73 1.45 -2.59 -6.81
N GLY A 74 0.43 -2.10 -7.54
CA GLY A 74 -0.68 -2.90 -8.05
C GLY A 74 -1.98 -2.81 -7.25
N GLY A 75 -1.98 -2.12 -6.12
CA GLY A 75 -3.16 -1.92 -5.27
C GLY A 75 -3.76 -3.23 -4.73
N ALA A 76 -4.93 -3.12 -4.08
CA ALA A 76 -5.58 -4.25 -3.42
C ALA A 76 -5.99 -5.38 -4.40
N SER A 77 -6.38 -5.06 -5.62
CA SER A 77 -6.78 -6.08 -6.60
C SER A 77 -5.64 -7.03 -6.95
N THR A 78 -4.42 -6.50 -7.14
CA THR A 78 -3.25 -7.35 -7.38
C THR A 78 -2.88 -8.15 -6.12
N GLN A 79 -3.04 -7.59 -4.92
CA GLN A 79 -2.81 -8.31 -3.67
C GLN A 79 -3.74 -9.50 -3.48
N PHE A 80 -4.98 -9.44 -3.97
CA PHE A 80 -5.90 -10.60 -3.92
C PHE A 80 -5.35 -11.81 -4.65
N ALA A 81 -4.58 -11.62 -5.72
CA ALA A 81 -3.89 -12.69 -6.42
C ALA A 81 -2.52 -13.03 -5.78
N MET A 82 -1.74 -12.00 -5.39
CA MET A 82 -0.38 -12.19 -4.86
C MET A 82 -0.37 -12.97 -3.54
N ILE A 83 -1.34 -12.74 -2.66
CA ILE A 83 -1.43 -13.43 -1.37
C ILE A 83 -1.59 -14.94 -1.55
N PRO A 84 -2.62 -15.47 -2.23
CA PRO A 84 -2.74 -16.91 -2.42
C PRO A 84 -1.60 -17.51 -3.24
N LEU A 85 -1.05 -16.79 -4.25
CA LEU A 85 0.11 -17.25 -5.01
C LEU A 85 1.37 -17.43 -4.15
N ASN A 86 1.53 -16.65 -3.09
CA ASN A 86 2.71 -16.74 -2.23
C ASN A 86 2.47 -17.61 -0.99
N LEU A 87 1.31 -17.52 -0.36
CA LEU A 87 1.06 -18.15 0.94
C LEU A 87 0.37 -19.50 0.83
N ALA A 88 -0.45 -19.73 -0.20
CA ALA A 88 -1.15 -21.00 -0.38
C ALA A 88 -0.36 -22.08 -1.13
N ILE A 89 0.88 -21.80 -1.57
CA ILE A 89 1.72 -22.74 -2.35
C ILE A 89 1.84 -24.11 -1.66
N LYS A 90 2.05 -24.12 -0.34
CA LYS A 90 2.28 -25.39 0.41
C LYS A 90 0.99 -26.16 0.70
N SER A 91 -0.09 -25.45 1.04
CA SER A 91 -1.37 -26.05 1.40
C SER A 91 -2.24 -26.34 0.19
N GLY A 92 -2.10 -25.58 -0.88
CA GLY A 92 -3.02 -25.55 -2.02
C GLY A 92 -4.44 -25.08 -1.65
N LYS A 93 -4.66 -24.58 -0.43
CA LYS A 93 -5.97 -24.25 0.13
C LYS A 93 -5.96 -22.88 0.79
N ALA A 94 -7.12 -22.24 0.83
CA ALA A 94 -7.31 -20.95 1.50
C ALA A 94 -8.72 -20.83 2.09
N ASP A 95 -8.83 -20.19 3.26
CA ASP A 95 -10.08 -19.89 3.92
C ASP A 95 -10.32 -18.37 3.90
N TYR A 96 -11.56 -17.96 3.63
CA TYR A 96 -11.95 -16.56 3.54
C TYR A 96 -13.15 -16.23 4.42
N VAL A 97 -13.01 -15.20 5.25
CA VAL A 97 -14.13 -14.64 6.01
C VAL A 97 -14.79 -13.54 5.16
N LEU A 98 -16.00 -13.77 4.67
CA LEU A 98 -16.70 -12.83 3.81
C LEU A 98 -17.41 -11.74 4.61
N THR A 99 -16.73 -10.62 4.80
CA THR A 99 -17.26 -9.45 5.52
C THR A 99 -17.88 -8.38 4.60
N GLY A 100 -17.72 -8.52 3.27
CA GLY A 100 -18.24 -7.53 2.32
C GLY A 100 -17.77 -7.77 0.89
N GLN A 101 -17.93 -6.76 0.02
CA GLN A 101 -17.66 -6.88 -1.42
C GLN A 101 -16.18 -7.16 -1.74
N TRP A 102 -15.26 -6.56 -0.98
CA TRP A 102 -13.83 -6.76 -1.21
C TRP A 102 -13.38 -8.17 -0.81
N ALA A 103 -13.91 -8.70 0.30
CA ALA A 103 -13.66 -10.09 0.70
C ALA A 103 -14.20 -11.08 -0.35
N LYS A 104 -15.37 -10.80 -0.95
CA LYS A 104 -15.90 -11.61 -2.07
C LYS A 104 -14.96 -11.60 -3.28
N LYS A 105 -14.42 -10.43 -3.65
CA LYS A 105 -13.47 -10.33 -4.75
C LYS A 105 -12.17 -11.08 -4.46
N ALA A 106 -11.64 -10.97 -3.23
CA ALA A 106 -10.45 -11.69 -2.83
C ALA A 106 -10.64 -13.21 -2.90
N ALA A 107 -11.77 -13.73 -2.39
CA ALA A 107 -12.10 -15.15 -2.49
C ALA A 107 -12.29 -15.62 -3.95
N ALA A 108 -12.87 -14.77 -4.81
CA ALA A 108 -13.03 -15.08 -6.23
C ALA A 108 -11.67 -15.22 -6.94
N GLU A 109 -10.72 -14.32 -6.68
CA GLU A 109 -9.36 -14.44 -7.22
C GLU A 109 -8.65 -15.71 -6.73
N ALA A 110 -8.79 -16.05 -5.46
CA ALA A 110 -8.21 -17.28 -4.92
C ALA A 110 -8.80 -18.53 -5.59
N ARG A 111 -10.11 -18.55 -5.88
CA ARG A 111 -10.77 -19.67 -6.58
C ARG A 111 -10.26 -19.85 -8.00
N LEU A 112 -9.97 -18.77 -8.71
CA LEU A 112 -9.36 -18.82 -10.05
C LEU A 112 -7.95 -19.43 -10.01
N LEU A 113 -7.21 -19.22 -8.94
CA LEU A 113 -5.82 -19.67 -8.79
C LEU A 113 -5.69 -21.07 -8.21
N LEU A 114 -6.52 -21.40 -7.24
CA LEU A 114 -6.40 -22.64 -6.44
C LEU A 114 -7.44 -23.71 -6.82
N GLY A 115 -8.49 -23.33 -7.53
CA GLY A 115 -9.68 -24.15 -7.76
C GLY A 115 -10.79 -23.90 -6.73
N GLU A 116 -12.03 -24.05 -7.17
CA GLU A 116 -13.23 -23.77 -6.35
C GLU A 116 -13.28 -24.62 -5.07
N GLU A 117 -12.89 -25.89 -5.19
CA GLU A 117 -12.89 -26.88 -4.11
C GLU A 117 -11.83 -26.64 -3.03
N ASN A 118 -10.86 -25.80 -3.32
CA ASN A 118 -9.74 -25.48 -2.43
C ASN A 118 -9.91 -24.15 -1.69
N VAL A 119 -11.02 -23.44 -1.90
CA VAL A 119 -11.33 -22.17 -1.25
C VAL A 119 -12.60 -22.28 -0.44
N HIS A 120 -12.46 -22.31 0.87
CA HIS A 120 -13.59 -22.31 1.82
C HIS A 120 -14.00 -20.90 2.21
N ILE A 121 -15.28 -20.73 2.52
CA ILE A 121 -15.86 -19.45 2.96
C ILE A 121 -16.36 -19.60 4.39
#